data_197038af3513d8ce6938f602f807b0a5
#
_entry.id   197038af3513d8ce6938f602f807b0a5
#
_cell.length_a   1.000
_cell.length_b   1.000
_cell.length_c   1.000
_cell.angle_alpha   90.00
_cell.angle_beta   90.00
_cell.angle_gamma   90.00
#
_symmetry.space_group_name_H-M   'P 1'
#
loop_
_entity.id
_entity.type
_entity.pdbx_description
1 polymer ?
#
loop_
_entity_poly.entity_id
_entity_poly.type
_entity_poly.pdbx_seq_one_letter_code
_entity_poly.pdbx_strand_id
1 'polypeptide(L)'
;MTHKKQFDSPPRRVALFVTCMVDMIYPEVGMATVELLERQGVEVVFPAEQTCCGQPAFNAGFWDEARPLARRFVDIFEPLVRQKQVDAVVAPSGSCTTMTSHFYQLLLDDEPGYRERAAFLGAATFELTEFLVDVLGVTEVGARFDGRLSYHACCHLLRELGIDRQPRALLDAVEGVELVEMTGAEECCGFGGLFAIKNSGISTAMGQRKAQNIAKSDADAVALCDVSCMTHINGLLSREGQRCRAVHIAQVLTNQVDVAARPASAVSEPEVKGAPRRWQDDKVKG
;
A
#
# COMPACT_ATOMS: atom_id res chain seq x y z
N MET A 1 17.04 -9.26 -6.73
CA MET A 1 15.72 -9.03 -7.32
C MET A 1 15.10 -10.38 -7.64
N THR A 2 13.90 -10.67 -7.19
CA THR A 2 13.18 -11.89 -7.53
C THR A 2 12.77 -11.81 -9.00
N HIS A 3 13.15 -12.79 -9.80
CA HIS A 3 12.69 -12.85 -11.20
C HIS A 3 11.19 -13.11 -11.20
N LYS A 4 10.41 -12.16 -11.71
CA LYS A 4 8.96 -12.28 -11.84
C LYS A 4 8.60 -13.32 -12.91
N LYS A 5 7.49 -14.02 -12.65
CA LYS A 5 6.92 -15.00 -13.57
C LYS A 5 6.55 -14.32 -14.88
N GLN A 6 6.99 -14.90 -15.98
CA GLN A 6 6.55 -14.53 -17.33
C GLN A 6 5.31 -15.34 -17.71
N PHE A 7 4.45 -14.73 -18.50
CA PHE A 7 3.22 -15.36 -18.96
C PHE A 7 3.23 -15.45 -20.49
N ASP A 8 2.95 -16.64 -21.03
CA ASP A 8 2.83 -16.86 -22.48
C ASP A 8 1.56 -16.23 -23.07
N SER A 9 0.57 -16.00 -22.22
CA SER A 9 -0.68 -15.31 -22.51
C SER A 9 -1.15 -14.50 -21.29
N PRO A 10 -1.94 -13.42 -21.47
CA PRO A 10 -2.42 -12.64 -20.37
C PRO A 10 -3.13 -13.49 -19.30
N PRO A 11 -2.83 -13.33 -18.02
CA PRO A 11 -3.52 -14.00 -16.93
C PRO A 11 -5.02 -13.73 -16.97
N ARG A 12 -5.81 -14.76 -16.67
CA ARG A 12 -7.27 -14.67 -16.66
C ARG A 12 -7.86 -14.78 -15.29
N ARG A 13 -7.09 -15.29 -14.32
CA ARG A 13 -7.57 -15.52 -12.96
C ARG A 13 -6.47 -15.27 -11.96
N VAL A 14 -6.74 -14.43 -10.97
CA VAL A 14 -5.78 -14.10 -9.92
C VAL A 14 -6.35 -14.30 -8.53
N ALA A 15 -5.49 -14.56 -7.55
CA ALA A 15 -5.87 -14.48 -6.15
C ALA A 15 -5.60 -13.06 -5.63
N LEU A 16 -6.58 -12.44 -4.99
CA LEU A 16 -6.40 -11.16 -4.31
C LEU A 16 -5.78 -11.39 -2.94
N PHE A 17 -4.60 -10.85 -2.70
CA PHE A 17 -4.06 -10.63 -1.37
C PHE A 17 -4.46 -9.23 -0.92
N VAL A 18 -5.61 -9.12 -0.25
CA VAL A 18 -6.23 -7.82 0.07
C VAL A 18 -5.41 -6.98 1.05
N THR A 19 -4.61 -7.61 1.89
CA THR A 19 -3.81 -7.04 2.98
C THR A 19 -4.63 -6.57 4.19
N CYS A 20 -4.05 -6.67 5.39
CA CYS A 20 -4.80 -6.47 6.64
C CYS A 20 -5.36 -5.06 6.82
N MET A 21 -4.61 -4.01 6.43
CA MET A 21 -5.09 -2.64 6.58
C MET A 21 -6.16 -2.28 5.55
N VAL A 22 -6.09 -2.85 4.35
CA VAL A 22 -7.16 -2.69 3.36
C VAL A 22 -8.42 -3.36 3.87
N ASP A 23 -8.34 -4.62 4.26
CA ASP A 23 -9.49 -5.38 4.74
C ASP A 23 -10.18 -4.75 5.96
N MET A 24 -9.39 -4.30 6.95
CA MET A 24 -9.92 -3.81 8.22
C MET A 24 -10.34 -2.34 8.23
N ILE A 25 -9.71 -1.47 7.42
CA ILE A 25 -9.84 -0.02 7.54
C ILE A 25 -10.30 0.63 6.24
N TYR A 26 -9.89 0.09 5.08
CA TYR A 26 -10.14 0.66 3.76
C TYR A 26 -10.71 -0.38 2.78
N PRO A 27 -11.81 -1.08 3.14
CA PRO A 27 -12.37 -2.14 2.29
C PRO A 27 -12.73 -1.64 0.88
N GLU A 28 -13.02 -0.34 0.74
CA GLU A 28 -13.25 0.30 -0.56
C GLU A 28 -12.03 0.22 -1.51
N VAL A 29 -10.80 0.20 -0.99
CA VAL A 29 -9.58 -0.01 -1.80
C VAL A 29 -9.54 -1.44 -2.34
N GLY A 30 -9.92 -2.41 -1.52
CA GLY A 30 -10.05 -3.81 -1.94
C GLY A 30 -11.10 -3.97 -3.03
N MET A 31 -12.28 -3.37 -2.85
CA MET A 31 -13.36 -3.38 -3.83
C MET A 31 -12.96 -2.70 -5.14
N ALA A 32 -12.30 -1.54 -5.07
CA ALA A 32 -11.76 -0.85 -6.25
C ALA A 32 -10.72 -1.71 -6.99
N THR A 33 -9.90 -2.47 -6.25
CA THR A 33 -8.93 -3.40 -6.84
C THR A 33 -9.62 -4.53 -7.60
N VAL A 34 -10.66 -5.14 -7.03
CA VAL A 34 -11.47 -6.16 -7.69
C VAL A 34 -12.12 -5.60 -8.95
N GLU A 35 -12.82 -4.48 -8.83
CA GLU A 35 -13.50 -3.81 -9.94
C GLU A 35 -12.53 -3.52 -11.09
N LEU A 36 -11.33 -3.02 -10.77
CA LEU A 36 -10.31 -2.67 -11.77
C LEU A 36 -9.81 -3.90 -12.52
N LEU A 37 -9.56 -5.01 -11.82
CA LEU A 37 -9.12 -6.28 -12.42
C LEU A 37 -10.23 -6.91 -13.28
N GLU A 38 -11.46 -6.92 -12.79
CA GLU A 38 -12.61 -7.48 -13.51
C GLU A 38 -12.94 -6.68 -14.78
N ARG A 39 -12.78 -5.35 -14.76
CA ARG A 39 -12.88 -4.51 -15.97
C ARG A 39 -11.88 -4.88 -17.04
N GLN A 40 -10.72 -5.45 -16.65
CA GLN A 40 -9.70 -5.97 -17.58
C GLN A 40 -9.95 -7.44 -17.98
N GLY A 41 -11.07 -8.03 -17.59
CA GLY A 41 -11.42 -9.41 -17.91
C GLY A 41 -10.68 -10.45 -17.05
N VAL A 42 -10.15 -10.06 -15.91
CA VAL A 42 -9.44 -10.93 -14.95
C VAL A 42 -10.40 -11.34 -13.83
N GLU A 43 -10.66 -12.63 -13.68
CA GLU A 43 -11.43 -13.18 -12.57
C GLU A 43 -10.63 -13.09 -11.27
N VAL A 44 -11.27 -12.64 -10.19
CA VAL A 44 -10.62 -12.47 -8.88
C VAL A 44 -11.11 -13.54 -7.89
N VAL A 45 -10.18 -14.31 -7.36
CA VAL A 45 -10.41 -15.27 -6.27
C VAL A 45 -10.00 -14.63 -4.96
N PHE A 46 -10.85 -14.73 -3.94
CA PHE A 46 -10.58 -14.19 -2.60
C PHE A 46 -10.45 -15.33 -1.57
N PRO A 47 -9.22 -15.75 -1.20
CA PRO A 47 -9.03 -16.70 -0.11
C PRO A 47 -9.39 -16.05 1.23
N ALA A 48 -10.46 -16.47 1.87
CA ALA A 48 -10.96 -15.84 3.11
C ALA A 48 -10.04 -16.09 4.32
N GLU A 49 -9.19 -17.12 4.25
CA GLU A 49 -8.27 -17.50 5.33
C GLU A 49 -7.00 -16.67 5.40
N GLN A 50 -6.81 -15.73 4.46
CA GLN A 50 -5.63 -14.87 4.41
C GLN A 50 -5.49 -14.00 5.66
N THR A 51 -4.25 -13.62 5.98
CA THR A 51 -3.92 -12.83 7.16
C THR A 51 -2.92 -11.72 6.82
N CYS A 52 -2.38 -11.05 7.83
CA CYS A 52 -1.32 -10.05 7.64
C CYS A 52 -0.07 -10.68 6.99
N CYS A 53 0.65 -9.90 6.16
CA CYS A 53 1.95 -10.30 5.59
C CYS A 53 3.08 -10.43 6.63
N GLY A 54 2.89 -9.96 7.86
CA GLY A 54 3.91 -9.99 8.92
C GLY A 54 4.94 -8.87 8.86
N GLN A 55 4.88 -7.95 7.88
CA GLN A 55 5.88 -6.90 7.72
C GLN A 55 6.08 -6.00 8.95
N PRO A 56 5.04 -5.59 9.72
CA PRO A 56 5.27 -4.78 10.92
C PRO A 56 6.14 -5.47 11.96
N ALA A 57 5.98 -6.78 12.15
CA ALA A 57 6.81 -7.57 13.05
C ALA A 57 8.23 -7.75 12.48
N PHE A 58 8.34 -8.10 11.20
CA PHE A 58 9.62 -8.24 10.51
C PHE A 58 10.47 -6.96 10.58
N ASN A 59 9.91 -5.80 10.25
CA ASN A 59 10.61 -4.51 10.29
C ASN A 59 11.04 -4.10 11.71
N ALA A 60 10.37 -4.59 12.73
CA ALA A 60 10.69 -4.31 14.13
C ALA A 60 11.68 -5.34 14.73
N GLY A 61 12.14 -6.33 13.97
CA GLY A 61 13.06 -7.38 14.40
C GLY A 61 12.38 -8.55 15.09
N PHE A 62 11.05 -8.62 15.13
CA PHE A 62 10.27 -9.73 15.69
C PHE A 62 10.06 -10.82 14.61
N TRP A 63 11.14 -11.46 14.22
CA TRP A 63 11.11 -12.42 13.12
C TRP A 63 10.41 -13.72 13.48
N ASP A 64 10.52 -14.16 14.73
CA ASP A 64 9.83 -15.37 15.20
C ASP A 64 8.30 -15.21 15.14
N GLU A 65 7.79 -14.00 15.38
CA GLU A 65 6.37 -13.66 15.25
C GLU A 65 5.94 -13.48 13.79
N ALA A 66 6.87 -13.07 12.91
CA ALA A 66 6.58 -12.90 11.48
C ALA A 66 6.57 -14.25 10.72
N ARG A 67 7.38 -15.24 11.11
CA ARG A 67 7.49 -16.55 10.44
C ARG A 67 6.16 -17.31 10.32
N PRO A 68 5.32 -17.44 11.37
CA PRO A 68 4.03 -18.10 11.25
C PRO A 68 3.12 -17.46 10.22
N LEU A 69 3.15 -16.12 10.10
CA LEU A 69 2.36 -15.39 9.12
C LEU A 69 2.87 -15.64 7.69
N ALA A 70 4.19 -15.68 7.50
CA ALA A 70 4.80 -16.00 6.22
C ALA A 70 4.46 -17.43 5.78
N ARG A 71 4.57 -18.43 6.68
CA ARG A 71 4.18 -19.82 6.41
C ARG A 71 2.71 -19.91 6.01
N ARG A 72 1.83 -19.23 6.76
CA ARG A 72 0.39 -19.22 6.46
C ARG A 72 0.09 -18.63 5.09
N PHE A 73 0.73 -17.53 4.72
CA PHE A 73 0.59 -16.95 3.37
C PHE A 73 1.00 -17.97 2.30
N VAL A 74 2.16 -18.62 2.47
CA VAL A 74 2.65 -19.65 1.55
C VAL A 74 1.68 -20.83 1.47
N ASP A 75 1.16 -21.30 2.59
CA ASP A 75 0.24 -22.45 2.64
C ASP A 75 -1.12 -22.17 1.98
N ILE A 76 -1.57 -20.90 1.99
CA ILE A 76 -2.82 -20.50 1.35
C ILE A 76 -2.64 -20.28 -0.15
N PHE A 77 -1.65 -19.48 -0.55
CA PHE A 77 -1.56 -18.98 -1.93
C PHE A 77 -0.73 -19.88 -2.86
N GLU A 78 0.32 -20.55 -2.35
CA GLU A 78 1.17 -21.38 -3.19
C GLU A 78 0.42 -22.54 -3.86
N PRO A 79 -0.45 -23.30 -3.18
CA PRO A 79 -1.24 -24.35 -3.83
C PRO A 79 -2.13 -23.83 -4.94
N LEU A 80 -2.73 -22.64 -4.79
CA LEU A 80 -3.58 -22.03 -5.82
C LEU A 80 -2.80 -21.77 -7.13
N VAL A 81 -1.59 -21.23 -7.00
CA VAL A 81 -0.72 -20.93 -8.14
C VAL A 81 -0.14 -22.23 -8.72
N ARG A 82 0.34 -23.15 -7.89
CA ARG A 82 0.99 -24.39 -8.33
C ARG A 82 0.04 -25.32 -9.06
N GLN A 83 -1.20 -25.41 -8.57
CA GLN A 83 -2.27 -26.21 -9.19
C GLN A 83 -2.99 -25.48 -10.32
N LYS A 84 -2.50 -24.30 -10.71
CA LYS A 84 -3.08 -23.47 -11.79
C LYS A 84 -4.57 -23.12 -11.56
N GLN A 85 -4.98 -23.03 -10.31
CA GLN A 85 -6.31 -22.51 -9.95
C GLN A 85 -6.35 -20.99 -10.15
N VAL A 86 -5.20 -20.33 -9.98
CA VAL A 86 -4.97 -18.93 -10.33
C VAL A 86 -3.61 -18.80 -11.05
N ASP A 87 -3.48 -17.76 -11.86
CA ASP A 87 -2.25 -17.47 -12.60
C ASP A 87 -1.22 -16.73 -11.77
N ALA A 88 -1.69 -15.85 -10.88
CA ALA A 88 -0.86 -14.99 -10.05
C ALA A 88 -1.59 -14.60 -8.74
N VAL A 89 -0.84 -13.96 -7.83
CA VAL A 89 -1.36 -13.24 -6.67
C VAL A 89 -1.17 -11.75 -6.93
N VAL A 90 -2.21 -10.94 -6.69
CA VAL A 90 -2.17 -9.49 -6.84
C VAL A 90 -2.51 -8.82 -5.51
N ALA A 91 -1.75 -7.79 -5.14
CA ALA A 91 -1.97 -7.04 -3.91
C ALA A 91 -1.99 -5.52 -4.15
N PRO A 92 -2.94 -4.76 -3.59
CA PRO A 92 -2.97 -3.30 -3.65
C PRO A 92 -2.08 -2.67 -2.56
N SER A 93 -0.83 -3.11 -2.45
CA SER A 93 0.09 -2.62 -1.42
C SER A 93 1.53 -2.94 -1.78
N GLY A 94 2.32 -1.90 -2.02
CA GLY A 94 3.75 -2.04 -2.31
C GLY A 94 4.53 -2.67 -1.17
N SER A 95 4.22 -2.32 0.07
CA SER A 95 4.93 -2.84 1.24
C SER A 95 4.63 -4.32 1.49
N CYS A 96 3.37 -4.74 1.36
CA CYS A 96 2.99 -6.14 1.53
C CYS A 96 3.51 -7.00 0.37
N THR A 97 3.49 -6.49 -0.86
CA THR A 97 4.09 -7.18 -2.02
C THR A 97 5.59 -7.36 -1.84
N THR A 98 6.30 -6.33 -1.37
CA THR A 98 7.73 -6.45 -1.04
C THR A 98 7.98 -7.54 0.00
N MET A 99 7.19 -7.55 1.07
CA MET A 99 7.32 -8.56 2.12
C MET A 99 7.19 -9.97 1.57
N THR A 100 6.12 -10.23 0.80
CA THR A 100 5.80 -11.56 0.31
C THR A 100 6.68 -12.02 -0.85
N SER A 101 7.17 -11.11 -1.69
CA SER A 101 7.99 -11.46 -2.86
C SER A 101 9.50 -11.44 -2.60
N HIS A 102 9.97 -10.66 -1.61
CA HIS A 102 11.41 -10.50 -1.33
C HIS A 102 11.79 -11.00 0.06
N PHE A 103 11.15 -10.45 1.11
CA PHE A 103 11.64 -10.66 2.47
C PHE A 103 11.27 -12.01 3.06
N TYR A 104 10.26 -12.72 2.53
CA TYR A 104 9.97 -14.08 2.98
C TYR A 104 11.14 -15.05 2.73
N GLN A 105 11.89 -14.88 1.65
CA GLN A 105 13.07 -15.71 1.39
C GLN A 105 14.16 -15.52 2.44
N LEU A 106 14.33 -14.29 2.96
CA LEU A 106 15.23 -13.98 4.06
C LEU A 106 14.67 -14.48 5.40
N LEU A 107 13.39 -14.22 5.64
CA LEU A 107 12.72 -14.59 6.90
C LEU A 107 12.69 -16.11 7.14
N LEU A 108 12.60 -16.89 6.06
CA LEU A 108 12.48 -18.36 6.07
C LEU A 108 13.80 -19.03 5.62
N ASP A 109 14.94 -18.36 5.75
CA ASP A 109 16.24 -18.86 5.26
C ASP A 109 16.68 -20.14 5.96
N ASP A 110 16.33 -20.31 7.24
CA ASP A 110 16.53 -21.49 8.06
C ASP A 110 15.48 -22.60 7.87
N GLU A 111 14.50 -22.40 7.00
CA GLU A 111 13.40 -23.33 6.65
C GLU A 111 13.42 -23.65 5.15
N PRO A 112 14.34 -24.49 4.63
CA PRO A 112 14.57 -24.67 3.19
C PRO A 112 13.29 -24.98 2.39
N GLY A 113 12.40 -25.84 2.89
CA GLY A 113 11.16 -26.18 2.22
C GLY A 113 10.20 -25.00 2.07
N TYR A 114 10.07 -24.15 3.09
CA TYR A 114 9.27 -22.93 3.00
C TYR A 114 9.94 -21.85 2.18
N ARG A 115 11.26 -21.72 2.26
CA ARG A 115 12.02 -20.76 1.46
C ARG A 115 11.82 -20.98 -0.03
N GLU A 116 11.92 -22.23 -0.52
CA GLU A 116 11.68 -22.56 -1.93
C GLU A 116 10.24 -22.25 -2.37
N ARG A 117 9.26 -22.63 -1.55
CA ARG A 117 7.84 -22.34 -1.78
C ARG A 117 7.58 -20.82 -1.81
N ALA A 118 8.16 -20.07 -0.88
CA ALA A 118 8.07 -18.62 -0.83
C ALA A 118 8.73 -17.96 -2.05
N ALA A 119 9.88 -18.47 -2.51
CA ALA A 119 10.52 -17.98 -3.72
C ALA A 119 9.66 -18.21 -4.97
N PHE A 120 9.08 -19.41 -5.12
CA PHE A 120 8.14 -19.72 -6.20
C PHE A 120 6.93 -18.78 -6.20
N LEU A 121 6.30 -18.62 -5.03
CA LEU A 121 5.12 -17.78 -4.87
C LEU A 121 5.45 -16.30 -5.05
N GLY A 122 6.59 -15.84 -4.53
CA GLY A 122 7.05 -14.45 -4.68
C GLY A 122 7.26 -14.05 -6.13
N ALA A 123 7.72 -14.98 -6.99
CA ALA A 123 7.81 -14.75 -8.42
C ALA A 123 6.43 -14.55 -9.09
N ALA A 124 5.38 -15.15 -8.55
CA ALA A 124 4.00 -15.05 -9.02
C ALA A 124 3.15 -14.01 -8.27
N THR A 125 3.76 -13.23 -7.38
CA THR A 125 3.07 -12.17 -6.60
C THR A 125 3.43 -10.80 -7.17
N PHE A 126 2.42 -10.00 -7.48
CA PHE A 126 2.56 -8.70 -8.14
C PHE A 126 1.87 -7.60 -7.32
N GLU A 127 2.43 -6.41 -7.36
CA GLU A 127 1.70 -5.22 -6.95
C GLU A 127 0.69 -4.84 -8.05
N LEU A 128 -0.42 -4.24 -7.67
CA LEU A 128 -1.54 -3.93 -8.58
C LEU A 128 -1.10 -3.17 -9.84
N THR A 129 -0.32 -2.11 -9.68
CA THR A 129 0.11 -1.28 -10.82
C THR A 129 1.14 -1.99 -11.72
N GLU A 130 2.02 -2.79 -11.12
CA GLU A 130 2.93 -3.69 -11.83
C GLU A 130 2.12 -4.70 -12.66
N PHE A 131 1.10 -5.29 -12.06
CA PHE A 131 0.27 -6.28 -12.75
C PHE A 131 -0.48 -5.67 -13.94
N LEU A 132 -1.10 -4.51 -13.76
CA LEU A 132 -1.81 -3.83 -14.85
C LEU A 132 -0.89 -3.47 -16.01
N VAL A 133 0.26 -2.84 -15.72
CA VAL A 133 1.12 -2.28 -16.76
C VAL A 133 2.06 -3.31 -17.36
N ASP A 134 2.77 -4.08 -16.52
CA ASP A 134 3.84 -4.95 -17.01
C ASP A 134 3.33 -6.36 -17.39
N VAL A 135 2.20 -6.80 -16.81
CA VAL A 135 1.64 -8.13 -17.09
C VAL A 135 0.48 -8.06 -18.08
N LEU A 136 -0.48 -7.15 -17.87
CA LEU A 136 -1.63 -6.99 -18.76
C LEU A 136 -1.37 -6.03 -19.93
N GLY A 137 -0.34 -5.18 -19.84
CA GLY A 137 -0.03 -4.17 -20.85
C GLY A 137 -1.04 -3.02 -20.90
N VAL A 138 -1.71 -2.74 -19.78
CA VAL A 138 -2.81 -1.76 -19.72
C VAL A 138 -2.35 -0.52 -18.97
N THR A 139 -2.53 0.65 -19.59
CA THR A 139 -2.36 1.96 -18.95
C THR A 139 -3.65 2.77 -18.94
N GLU A 140 -4.51 2.59 -19.93
CA GLU A 140 -5.80 3.27 -20.04
C GLU A 140 -6.92 2.37 -19.50
N VAL A 141 -7.52 2.79 -18.39
CA VAL A 141 -8.59 2.03 -17.71
C VAL A 141 -9.94 2.77 -17.69
N GLY A 142 -10.04 3.88 -18.47
CA GLY A 142 -11.24 4.70 -18.53
C GLY A 142 -11.46 5.53 -17.26
N ALA A 143 -10.39 5.87 -16.56
CA ALA A 143 -10.44 6.70 -15.36
C ALA A 143 -10.55 8.19 -15.71
N ARG A 144 -11.26 8.95 -14.86
CA ARG A 144 -11.38 10.38 -14.93
C ARG A 144 -11.16 11.03 -13.57
N PHE A 145 -10.43 12.13 -13.56
CA PHE A 145 -10.20 12.94 -12.37
C PHE A 145 -10.03 14.40 -12.80
N ASP A 146 -11.01 15.25 -12.52
CA ASP A 146 -10.95 16.66 -12.88
C ASP A 146 -10.26 17.46 -11.76
N GLY A 147 -8.93 17.64 -11.84
CA GLY A 147 -8.17 18.38 -10.85
C GLY A 147 -6.67 18.11 -10.88
N ARG A 148 -5.97 18.65 -9.88
CA ARG A 148 -4.52 18.53 -9.71
C ARG A 148 -4.19 17.35 -8.80
N LEU A 149 -3.47 16.38 -9.32
CA LEU A 149 -3.08 15.17 -8.64
C LEU A 149 -1.57 15.08 -8.52
N SER A 150 -1.06 14.86 -7.31
CA SER A 150 0.34 14.51 -7.10
C SER A 150 0.48 13.02 -6.83
N TYR A 151 1.72 12.50 -6.87
CA TYR A 151 2.01 11.10 -6.58
C TYR A 151 3.05 10.98 -5.48
N HIS A 152 2.78 10.11 -4.48
CA HIS A 152 3.75 9.71 -3.47
C HIS A 152 4.30 8.33 -3.80
N ALA A 153 5.57 8.25 -4.16
CA ALA A 153 6.28 7.01 -4.40
C ALA A 153 6.56 6.30 -3.06
N CYS A 154 5.75 5.29 -2.75
CA CYS A 154 5.88 4.50 -1.52
C CYS A 154 7.24 3.81 -1.46
N CYS A 155 7.97 3.95 -0.34
CA CYS A 155 9.39 3.60 -0.27
C CYS A 155 9.70 2.13 -0.60
N HIS A 156 8.90 1.17 -0.13
CA HIS A 156 9.08 -0.25 -0.46
C HIS A 156 8.77 -0.54 -1.94
N LEU A 157 7.72 0.07 -2.47
CA LEU A 157 7.36 -0.04 -3.88
C LEU A 157 8.51 0.42 -4.78
N LEU A 158 9.02 1.63 -4.51
CA LEU A 158 10.09 2.24 -5.30
C LEU A 158 11.44 1.52 -5.13
N ARG A 159 11.89 1.32 -3.88
CA ARG A 159 13.27 0.92 -3.60
C ARG A 159 13.49 -0.58 -3.69
N GLU A 160 12.49 -1.37 -3.29
CA GLU A 160 12.62 -2.83 -3.25
C GLU A 160 12.06 -3.49 -4.50
N LEU A 161 10.92 -2.99 -5.02
CA LEU A 161 10.30 -3.54 -6.22
C LEU A 161 10.73 -2.82 -7.51
N GLY A 162 11.28 -1.60 -7.42
CA GLY A 162 11.65 -0.79 -8.59
C GLY A 162 10.44 -0.27 -9.37
N ILE A 163 9.27 -0.17 -8.72
CA ILE A 163 8.01 0.23 -9.32
C ILE A 163 7.80 1.73 -9.07
N ASP A 164 7.83 2.54 -10.12
CA ASP A 164 7.52 3.97 -10.15
C ASP A 164 6.88 4.36 -11.49
N ARG A 165 7.43 3.82 -12.60
CA ARG A 165 6.93 4.08 -13.96
C ARG A 165 5.48 3.62 -14.11
N GLN A 166 5.11 2.49 -13.51
CA GLN A 166 3.82 1.87 -13.69
C GLN A 166 2.67 2.71 -13.10
N PRO A 167 2.70 3.12 -11.81
CA PRO A 167 1.66 4.00 -11.27
C PRO A 167 1.63 5.36 -11.99
N ARG A 168 2.78 5.93 -12.37
CA ARG A 168 2.82 7.20 -13.12
C ARG A 168 2.17 7.08 -14.48
N ALA A 169 2.44 5.99 -15.22
CA ALA A 169 1.84 5.75 -16.53
C ALA A 169 0.30 5.59 -16.45
N LEU A 170 -0.20 4.93 -15.40
CA LEU A 170 -1.63 4.81 -15.15
C LEU A 170 -2.27 6.16 -14.81
N LEU A 171 -1.60 6.97 -13.98
CA LEU A 171 -2.11 8.29 -13.59
C LEU A 171 -2.06 9.28 -14.75
N ASP A 172 -1.03 9.23 -15.60
CA ASP A 172 -0.88 10.10 -16.78
C ASP A 172 -1.99 9.84 -17.82
N ALA A 173 -2.54 8.64 -17.85
CA ALA A 173 -3.65 8.25 -18.73
C ALA A 173 -5.04 8.58 -18.17
N VAL A 174 -5.15 9.17 -16.97
CA VAL A 174 -6.43 9.57 -16.37
C VAL A 174 -6.96 10.82 -17.07
N GLU A 175 -8.19 10.77 -17.59
CA GLU A 175 -8.79 11.92 -18.27
C GLU A 175 -9.01 13.10 -17.29
N GLY A 176 -8.67 14.32 -17.70
CA GLY A 176 -8.91 15.55 -16.93
C GLY A 176 -7.91 15.81 -15.82
N VAL A 177 -6.95 14.91 -15.58
CA VAL A 177 -5.94 15.09 -14.54
C VAL A 177 -4.85 16.08 -14.97
N GLU A 178 -4.46 16.97 -14.05
CA GLU A 178 -3.20 17.72 -14.11
C GLU A 178 -2.23 17.08 -13.11
N LEU A 179 -1.24 16.32 -13.60
CA LEU A 179 -0.21 15.77 -12.72
C LEU A 179 0.76 16.85 -12.29
N VAL A 180 0.89 17.04 -10.98
CA VAL A 180 1.80 18.02 -10.38
C VAL A 180 2.85 17.31 -9.53
N GLU A 181 4.13 17.66 -9.76
CA GLU A 181 5.21 17.05 -8.99
C GLU A 181 5.29 17.65 -7.58
N MET A 182 5.51 16.75 -6.62
CA MET A 182 5.73 17.11 -5.23
C MET A 182 7.22 16.97 -4.88
N THR A 183 7.80 17.99 -4.27
CA THR A 183 9.16 17.89 -3.73
C THR A 183 9.26 16.74 -2.75
N GLY A 184 10.25 15.86 -2.91
CA GLY A 184 10.45 14.70 -2.05
C GLY A 184 9.33 13.65 -2.18
N ALA A 185 8.79 13.45 -3.38
CA ALA A 185 7.79 12.42 -3.65
C ALA A 185 8.25 11.03 -3.20
N GLU A 186 9.56 10.73 -3.36
CA GLU A 186 10.22 9.48 -2.97
C GLU A 186 10.66 9.41 -1.49
N GLU A 187 10.54 10.49 -0.72
CA GLU A 187 10.84 10.46 0.71
C GLU A 187 9.83 9.63 1.48
N CYS A 188 10.32 8.87 2.47
CA CYS A 188 9.43 8.03 3.30
C CYS A 188 8.39 8.88 4.05
N CYS A 189 7.16 8.39 4.11
CA CYS A 189 6.07 9.04 4.85
C CYS A 189 6.27 9.02 6.38
N GLY A 190 7.12 8.11 6.89
CA GLY A 190 7.38 7.98 8.33
C GLY A 190 6.53 6.94 9.05
N PHE A 191 5.61 6.22 8.39
CA PHE A 191 4.77 5.22 9.05
C PHE A 191 5.58 4.05 9.61
N GLY A 192 6.21 3.23 8.74
CA GLY A 192 7.10 2.12 9.12
C GLY A 192 6.49 1.06 10.07
N GLY A 193 5.17 0.93 10.14
CA GLY A 193 4.49 -0.01 11.04
C GLY A 193 4.73 0.33 12.51
N LEU A 194 5.35 -0.58 13.26
CA LEU A 194 5.69 -0.35 14.68
C LEU A 194 6.68 0.80 14.90
N PHE A 195 7.41 1.22 13.86
CA PHE A 195 8.29 2.39 13.93
C PHE A 195 7.53 3.66 14.34
N ALA A 196 6.34 3.88 13.79
CA ALA A 196 5.52 5.04 14.11
C ALA A 196 5.11 5.09 15.59
N ILE A 197 5.02 3.94 16.25
CA ILE A 197 4.70 3.83 17.68
C ILE A 197 5.98 3.96 18.52
N LYS A 198 7.01 3.18 18.21
CA LYS A 198 8.26 3.13 18.98
C LYS A 198 9.10 4.42 18.86
N ASN A 199 9.04 5.09 17.71
CA ASN A 199 9.82 6.28 17.37
C ASN A 199 8.90 7.43 16.94
N SER A 200 7.83 7.67 17.70
CA SER A 200 6.75 8.60 17.34
C SER A 200 7.23 10.01 17.00
N GLY A 201 8.23 10.54 17.71
CA GLY A 201 8.81 11.85 17.43
C GLY A 201 9.45 11.93 16.03
N ILE A 202 10.26 10.93 15.65
CA ILE A 202 10.90 10.89 14.33
C ILE A 202 9.85 10.65 13.24
N SER A 203 8.95 9.70 13.47
CA SER A 203 7.85 9.40 12.55
C SER A 203 6.99 10.63 12.26
N THR A 204 6.62 11.38 13.31
CA THR A 204 5.85 12.62 13.17
C THR A 204 6.62 13.67 12.39
N ALA A 205 7.91 13.87 12.67
CA ALA A 205 8.72 14.86 11.93
C ALA A 205 8.84 14.53 10.44
N MET A 206 9.03 13.23 10.10
CA MET A 206 9.04 12.77 8.70
C MET A 206 7.70 13.04 8.01
N GLY A 207 6.61 12.69 8.67
CA GLY A 207 5.28 12.89 8.12
C GLY A 207 4.89 14.36 8.01
N GLN A 208 5.26 15.22 8.96
CA GLN A 208 5.06 16.67 8.87
C GLN A 208 5.80 17.27 7.67
N ARG A 209 7.05 16.85 7.43
CA ARG A 209 7.79 17.26 6.24
C ARG A 209 7.04 16.83 4.96
N LYS A 210 6.53 15.61 4.91
CA LYS A 210 5.70 15.13 3.80
C LYS A 210 4.44 15.98 3.63
N ALA A 211 3.70 16.26 4.69
CA ALA A 211 2.49 17.10 4.66
C ALA A 211 2.80 18.52 4.14
N GLN A 212 3.91 19.11 4.57
CA GLN A 212 4.37 20.43 4.07
C GLN A 212 4.72 20.39 2.57
N ASN A 213 5.34 19.31 2.08
CA ASN A 213 5.66 19.16 0.67
C ASN A 213 4.38 18.98 -0.16
N ILE A 214 3.40 18.24 0.35
CA ILE A 214 2.07 18.10 -0.25
C ILE A 214 1.37 19.47 -0.34
N ALA A 215 1.34 20.24 0.75
CA ALA A 215 0.73 21.56 0.76
C ALA A 215 1.36 22.52 -0.27
N LYS A 216 2.68 22.42 -0.49
CA LYS A 216 3.40 23.25 -1.47
C LYS A 216 3.16 22.82 -2.91
N SER A 217 2.75 21.60 -3.17
CA SER A 217 2.46 21.13 -4.55
C SER A 217 1.16 21.69 -5.09
N ASP A 218 0.29 22.23 -4.22
CA ASP A 218 -1.04 22.74 -4.56
C ASP A 218 -1.90 21.68 -5.29
N ALA A 219 -1.68 20.41 -4.94
CA ALA A 219 -2.50 19.30 -5.43
C ALA A 219 -3.81 19.21 -4.67
N ASP A 220 -4.89 18.83 -5.36
CA ASP A 220 -6.19 18.54 -4.75
C ASP A 220 -6.18 17.21 -4.01
N ALA A 221 -5.42 16.24 -4.55
CA ALA A 221 -5.20 14.94 -3.92
C ALA A 221 -3.78 14.41 -4.19
N VAL A 222 -3.35 13.42 -3.39
CA VAL A 222 -2.08 12.69 -3.57
C VAL A 222 -2.38 11.22 -3.74
N ALA A 223 -2.13 10.68 -4.93
CA ALA A 223 -2.24 9.24 -5.21
C ALA A 223 -1.04 8.48 -4.63
N LEU A 224 -1.28 7.26 -4.21
CA LEU A 224 -0.24 6.34 -3.70
C LEU A 224 -0.70 4.87 -3.79
N CYS A 225 0.23 3.93 -3.61
CA CYS A 225 -0.01 2.49 -3.75
C CYS A 225 0.09 1.74 -2.40
N ASP A 226 -0.13 2.41 -1.27
CA ASP A 226 -0.03 1.74 0.04
C ASP A 226 -0.87 2.46 1.11
N VAL A 227 -1.90 1.77 1.60
CA VAL A 227 -2.82 2.35 2.60
C VAL A 227 -2.16 2.68 3.93
N SER A 228 -1.02 2.09 4.25
CA SER A 228 -0.26 2.43 5.45
C SER A 228 0.35 3.83 5.36
N CYS A 229 0.90 4.19 4.20
CA CYS A 229 1.32 5.56 3.90
C CYS A 229 0.12 6.51 3.86
N MET A 230 -0.99 6.09 3.24
CA MET A 230 -2.24 6.85 3.18
C MET A 230 -2.75 7.24 4.57
N THR A 231 -2.83 6.27 5.48
CA THR A 231 -3.27 6.49 6.86
C THR A 231 -2.42 7.53 7.58
N HIS A 232 -1.09 7.38 7.48
CA HIS A 232 -0.15 8.26 8.19
C HIS A 232 -0.19 9.69 7.62
N ILE A 233 -0.16 9.82 6.30
CA ILE A 233 -0.22 11.12 5.61
C ILE A 233 -1.56 11.81 5.93
N ASN A 234 -2.68 11.12 5.80
CA ASN A 234 -4.00 11.68 6.07
C ASN A 234 -4.17 12.12 7.53
N GLY A 235 -3.62 11.35 8.48
CA GLY A 235 -3.62 11.73 9.89
C GLY A 235 -2.90 13.06 10.15
N LEU A 236 -1.79 13.33 9.45
CA LEU A 236 -1.05 14.58 9.59
C LEU A 236 -1.70 15.73 8.82
N LEU A 237 -2.14 15.51 7.58
CA LEU A 237 -2.89 16.51 6.81
C LEU A 237 -4.12 16.99 7.57
N SER A 238 -4.87 16.06 8.18
CA SER A 238 -6.05 16.41 9.00
C SER A 238 -5.69 17.26 10.22
N ARG A 239 -4.60 16.91 10.94
CA ARG A 239 -4.13 17.70 12.10
C ARG A 239 -3.68 19.10 11.72
N GLU A 240 -3.14 19.27 10.54
CA GLU A 240 -2.69 20.57 10.03
C GLU A 240 -3.81 21.34 9.31
N GLY A 241 -5.03 20.84 9.29
CA GLY A 241 -6.17 21.48 8.64
C GLY A 241 -6.06 21.58 7.12
N GLN A 242 -5.22 20.73 6.51
CA GLN A 242 -5.02 20.69 5.06
C GLN A 242 -6.25 20.16 4.34
N ARG A 243 -6.53 20.70 3.15
CA ARG A 243 -7.65 20.26 2.31
C ARG A 243 -7.30 19.04 1.45
N CYS A 244 -6.04 18.95 1.02
CA CYS A 244 -5.52 17.84 0.24
C CYS A 244 -5.63 16.53 1.02
N ARG A 245 -5.89 15.42 0.31
CA ARG A 245 -5.96 14.08 0.88
C ARG A 245 -5.10 13.11 0.09
N ALA A 246 -4.50 12.18 0.79
CA ALA A 246 -3.92 11.00 0.17
C ALA A 246 -5.02 9.97 -0.14
N VAL A 247 -4.99 9.42 -1.34
CA VAL A 247 -5.97 8.45 -1.86
C VAL A 247 -5.23 7.27 -2.48
N HIS A 248 -5.81 6.08 -2.41
CA HIS A 248 -5.20 4.93 -3.05
C HIS A 248 -5.40 5.01 -4.58
N ILE A 249 -4.36 4.63 -5.34
CA ILE A 249 -4.41 4.70 -6.81
C ILE A 249 -5.59 3.91 -7.40
N ALA A 250 -5.96 2.76 -6.82
CA ALA A 250 -7.11 1.98 -7.27
C ALA A 250 -8.42 2.79 -7.22
N GLN A 251 -8.59 3.68 -6.22
CA GLN A 251 -9.77 4.55 -6.11
C GLN A 251 -9.78 5.63 -7.19
N VAL A 252 -8.61 6.19 -7.55
CA VAL A 252 -8.48 7.13 -8.67
C VAL A 252 -8.88 6.42 -9.98
N LEU A 253 -8.33 5.24 -10.22
CA LEU A 253 -8.52 4.46 -11.45
C LEU A 253 -9.94 3.89 -11.60
N THR A 254 -10.74 3.88 -10.54
CA THR A 254 -12.16 3.45 -10.58
C THR A 254 -13.15 4.61 -10.41
N ASN A 255 -12.69 5.86 -10.49
CA ASN A 255 -13.52 7.07 -10.37
C ASN A 255 -14.21 7.21 -8.99
N GLN A 256 -13.60 6.69 -7.92
CA GLN A 256 -14.15 6.76 -6.56
C GLN A 256 -13.65 7.98 -5.77
N VAL A 257 -12.84 8.84 -6.38
CA VAL A 257 -12.32 10.06 -5.75
C VAL A 257 -13.09 11.27 -6.24
N ASP A 258 -13.86 11.88 -5.33
CA ASP A 258 -14.54 13.15 -5.57
C ASP A 258 -13.83 14.27 -4.80
N VAL A 259 -13.11 15.12 -5.49
CA VAL A 259 -12.44 16.29 -4.91
C VAL A 259 -13.42 17.44 -4.57
N ALA A 260 -14.60 17.43 -5.14
CA ALA A 260 -15.67 18.40 -4.82
C ALA A 260 -16.40 18.01 -3.52
N ALA A 261 -16.42 16.74 -3.16
CA ALA A 261 -16.93 16.27 -1.89
C ALA A 261 -15.96 16.65 -0.75
N ARG A 262 -15.95 17.93 -0.38
CA ARG A 262 -15.19 18.44 0.76
C ARG A 262 -15.67 17.72 2.02
N PRO A 263 -14.78 17.14 2.86
CA PRO A 263 -15.20 16.82 4.19
C PRO A 263 -15.64 18.12 4.86
N ALA A 264 -16.84 18.11 5.43
CA ALA A 264 -17.25 19.13 6.37
C ALA A 264 -16.12 19.33 7.37
N SER A 265 -15.70 20.58 7.58
CA SER A 265 -14.68 21.00 8.52
C SER A 265 -14.68 20.13 9.76
N ALA A 266 -13.48 19.64 10.10
CA ALA A 266 -13.07 19.13 11.42
C ALA A 266 -14.23 18.61 12.28
N VAL A 267 -14.25 17.32 12.51
CA VAL A 267 -14.86 16.77 13.71
C VAL A 267 -14.37 17.64 14.85
N SER A 268 -15.25 18.46 15.42
CA SER A 268 -15.01 19.12 16.69
C SER A 268 -14.48 18.03 17.61
N GLU A 269 -13.28 18.24 18.17
CA GLU A 269 -12.71 17.30 19.13
C GLU A 269 -13.81 16.93 20.13
N PRO A 270 -14.09 15.64 20.35
CA PRO A 270 -14.95 15.27 21.43
C PRO A 270 -14.28 15.85 22.69
N GLU A 271 -14.98 16.72 23.39
CA GLU A 271 -14.57 17.25 24.69
C GLU A 271 -14.36 16.04 25.60
N VAL A 272 -13.12 15.54 25.68
CA VAL A 272 -12.76 14.45 26.59
C VAL A 272 -12.75 15.03 27.97
N LYS A 273 -13.93 15.11 28.59
CA LYS A 273 -14.07 15.42 30.02
C LYS A 273 -13.38 14.30 30.78
N GLY A 274 -12.21 14.61 31.34
CA GLY A 274 -11.50 13.70 32.25
C GLY A 274 -10.25 13.01 31.72
N ALA A 275 -9.54 13.59 30.78
CA ALA A 275 -8.19 13.08 30.45
C ALA A 275 -7.27 13.20 31.69
N PRO A 276 -6.61 12.10 32.12
CA PRO A 276 -5.60 12.19 33.17
C PRO A 276 -4.46 13.08 32.69
N ARG A 277 -3.97 13.93 33.61
CA ARG A 277 -2.90 14.89 33.32
C ARG A 277 -1.72 14.23 32.64
N ARG A 278 -1.17 14.93 31.66
CA ARG A 278 0.09 14.63 30.95
C ARG A 278 1.13 14.06 31.87
N TRP A 279 1.85 13.06 31.40
CA TRP A 279 3.17 12.69 31.86
C TRP A 279 4.10 13.91 31.68
N GLN A 280 4.18 14.76 32.70
CA GLN A 280 5.19 15.79 32.84
C GLN A 280 6.19 15.30 33.88
N ASP A 281 7.40 15.06 33.39
CA ASP A 281 8.68 15.21 34.09
C ASP A 281 8.72 14.85 35.58
N ASP A 282 8.86 13.59 35.90
CA ASP A 282 9.58 13.22 37.12
C ASP A 282 11.08 13.09 36.80
N LYS A 283 11.78 14.15 37.18
CA LYS A 283 13.22 14.27 37.11
C LYS A 283 13.87 13.07 37.82
N VAL A 284 14.70 12.37 37.09
CA VAL A 284 15.74 11.53 37.68
C VAL A 284 16.63 12.44 38.53
N LYS A 285 16.47 12.35 39.84
CA LYS A 285 17.46 12.72 40.82
C LYS A 285 17.80 11.49 41.64
N GLY A 286 19.06 11.14 41.61
CA GLY A 286 19.67 10.08 42.41
C GLY A 286 20.47 9.12 41.57
#